data_5dcc4e8ee0216703089c793548ed8bdb
#
_entry.id   5dcc4e8ee0216703089c793548ed8bdb
#
_cell.length_a   1.000
_cell.length_b   1.000
_cell.length_c   1.000
_cell.angle_alpha   90.00
_cell.angle_beta   90.00
_cell.angle_gamma   90.00
#
_symmetry.space_group_name_H-M   'P 1'
#
loop_
_entity.id
_entity.type
_entity.pdbx_description
1 polymer ?
#
loop_
_entity_poly.entity_id
_entity_poly.type
_entity_poly.pdbx_seq_one_letter_code
_entity_poly.pdbx_strand_id
1 'polypeptide(L)'
;MPNHLFLRPLIETLLHAGIPAQAIRVLVATGLHRPNLEGELDELIGDPWVLHNVRVENHYATRDEDHVLLGHTSTRGTVVRLDRRFVEADLRIATGLVEPHFMAGYSGGRKVIAPGLAHAETITTFHSARFMADPKAGNCNFEGNPLHEEQLEIVRMLGGALAINAVVDEERSLSFINFGEIVASNAEAVTFVRNYAEVSAGRRFKTVVTSAAGYPLDKTYYQTVKGMVGPIDILAPGGRLIVASECSEGLGSPEFVEAQSRLIQHGPSEFLRRILLKSRAAIDEWQTQMQLKPMAIGTLQLYSTGLNPAQHALTGIASIESVPSAVLEKRRGKRRQRSGHHSRGALRRALLPIGTGKRSRAHGLRKTCSATGRLNPRGIPDVDQD
;
A
#
# COMPACT_ATOMS: atom_id res chain seq x y z
N MET A 1 6.35 6.16 11.81
CA MET A 1 6.03 7.60 11.86
C MET A 1 6.85 8.23 12.96
N PRO A 2 7.58 9.32 12.75
CA PRO A 2 8.36 9.97 13.82
C PRO A 2 7.46 10.87 14.69
N ASN A 3 6.51 10.26 15.38
CA ASN A 3 5.47 10.94 16.15
C ASN A 3 6.05 11.88 17.25
N HIS A 4 7.18 11.47 17.85
CA HIS A 4 7.89 12.25 18.88
C HIS A 4 8.36 13.63 18.39
N LEU A 5 8.49 13.85 17.07
CA LEU A 5 8.95 15.12 16.52
C LEU A 5 7.84 16.17 16.41
N PHE A 6 6.57 15.78 16.24
CA PHE A 6 5.51 16.73 15.92
C PHE A 6 4.25 16.61 16.79
N LEU A 7 3.97 15.48 17.45
CA LEU A 7 2.74 15.35 18.25
C LEU A 7 2.71 16.36 19.39
N ARG A 8 3.78 16.45 20.16
CA ARG A 8 3.85 17.41 21.26
C ARG A 8 3.75 18.87 20.78
N PRO A 9 4.55 19.36 19.82
CA PRO A 9 4.38 20.72 19.29
C PRO A 9 2.99 21.00 18.75
N LEU A 10 2.36 20.02 18.09
CA LEU A 10 0.98 20.15 17.60
C LEU A 10 0.01 20.33 18.76
N ILE A 11 0.08 19.48 19.79
CA ILE A 11 -0.80 19.51 20.95
C ILE A 11 -0.59 20.81 21.74
N GLU A 12 0.66 21.22 21.98
CA GLU A 12 0.99 22.48 22.65
C GLU A 12 0.40 23.69 21.86
N THR A 13 0.45 23.66 20.55
CA THR A 13 -0.18 24.71 19.70
C THR A 13 -1.68 24.76 19.90
N LEU A 14 -2.36 23.62 19.97
CA LEU A 14 -3.80 23.54 20.22
C LEU A 14 -4.16 24.05 21.62
N LEU A 15 -3.38 23.69 22.64
CA LEU A 15 -3.56 24.18 24.01
C LEU A 15 -3.38 25.70 24.10
N HIS A 16 -2.34 26.26 23.46
CA HIS A 16 -2.14 27.72 23.39
C HIS A 16 -3.26 28.45 22.63
N ALA A 17 -3.90 27.77 21.66
CA ALA A 17 -5.10 28.29 20.99
C ALA A 17 -6.37 28.21 21.85
N GLY A 18 -6.28 27.74 23.11
CA GLY A 18 -7.39 27.65 24.04
C GLY A 18 -8.21 26.37 23.99
N ILE A 19 -7.77 25.36 23.23
CA ILE A 19 -8.43 24.05 23.20
C ILE A 19 -8.04 23.28 24.46
N PRO A 20 -8.99 22.85 25.32
CA PRO A 20 -8.64 22.15 26.55
C PRO A 20 -8.11 20.74 26.26
N ALA A 21 -7.16 20.26 27.06
CA ALA A 21 -6.52 18.95 26.88
C ALA A 21 -7.53 17.79 26.80
N GLN A 22 -8.64 17.88 27.55
CA GLN A 22 -9.71 16.87 27.53
C GLN A 22 -10.46 16.79 26.21
N ALA A 23 -10.43 17.85 25.40
CA ALA A 23 -11.02 17.88 24.06
C ALA A 23 -10.06 17.39 22.98
N ILE A 24 -8.77 17.20 23.31
CA ILE A 24 -7.76 16.69 22.40
C ILE A 24 -7.64 15.16 22.56
N ARG A 25 -7.71 14.45 21.44
CA ARG A 25 -7.59 13.00 21.40
C ARG A 25 -6.62 12.58 20.30
N VAL A 26 -5.70 11.70 20.61
CA VAL A 26 -4.85 11.00 19.63
C VAL A 26 -5.47 9.63 19.37
N LEU A 27 -5.90 9.40 18.12
CA LEU A 27 -6.52 8.15 17.70
C LEU A 27 -5.56 7.37 16.78
N VAL A 28 -5.12 6.20 17.23
CA VAL A 28 -4.19 5.35 16.48
C VAL A 28 -4.94 4.61 15.38
N ALA A 29 -4.63 4.93 14.14
CA ALA A 29 -5.30 4.45 12.91
C ALA A 29 -4.84 3.03 12.55
N THR A 30 -5.34 2.01 13.26
CA THR A 30 -4.93 0.60 13.14
C THR A 30 -5.48 -0.10 11.89
N GLY A 31 -6.59 0.39 11.32
CA GLY A 31 -7.32 -0.37 10.30
C GLY A 31 -7.75 -1.74 10.84
N LEU A 32 -7.48 -2.81 10.06
CA LEU A 32 -7.73 -4.21 10.47
C LEU A 32 -6.55 -4.84 11.24
N HIS A 33 -5.46 -4.10 11.47
CA HIS A 33 -4.37 -4.61 12.28
C HIS A 33 -4.78 -4.65 13.77
N ARG A 34 -4.11 -5.51 14.52
CA ARG A 34 -4.32 -5.55 15.97
C ARG A 34 -4.00 -4.20 16.62
N PRO A 35 -4.67 -3.85 17.72
CA PRO A 35 -4.36 -2.63 18.45
C PRO A 35 -2.93 -2.69 19.03
N ASN A 36 -2.35 -1.52 19.25
CA ASN A 36 -1.10 -1.39 20.01
C ASN A 36 -1.44 -1.40 21.50
N LEU A 37 -0.84 -2.31 22.24
CA LEU A 37 -1.14 -2.52 23.66
C LEU A 37 0.08 -2.18 24.51
N GLU A 38 -0.18 -1.72 25.72
CA GLU A 38 0.85 -1.45 26.75
C GLU A 38 2.04 -0.62 26.20
N GLY A 39 3.27 -1.10 26.35
CA GLY A 39 4.49 -0.43 25.90
C GLY A 39 4.58 -0.16 24.39
N GLU A 40 3.76 -0.81 23.56
CA GLU A 40 3.71 -0.53 22.12
C GLU A 40 3.12 0.86 21.81
N LEU A 41 2.18 1.34 22.64
CA LEU A 41 1.68 2.73 22.53
C LEU A 41 2.78 3.73 22.93
N ASP A 42 3.56 3.42 23.97
CA ASP A 42 4.67 4.26 24.41
C ASP A 42 5.72 4.39 23.31
N GLU A 43 6.09 3.26 22.69
CA GLU A 43 7.02 3.25 21.56
C GLU A 43 6.47 3.99 20.33
N LEU A 44 5.18 3.79 20.01
CA LEU A 44 4.53 4.41 18.86
C LEU A 44 4.45 5.94 19.01
N ILE A 45 4.06 6.43 20.17
CA ILE A 45 3.95 7.87 20.46
C ILE A 45 5.33 8.49 20.62
N GLY A 46 6.22 7.83 21.37
CA GLY A 46 7.62 8.23 21.56
C GLY A 46 7.81 9.50 22.39
N ASP A 47 6.76 10.00 23.05
CA ASP A 47 6.81 11.15 23.96
C ASP A 47 5.90 10.92 25.17
N PRO A 48 6.47 10.69 26.37
CA PRO A 48 5.70 10.49 27.60
C PRO A 48 4.80 11.67 27.98
N TRP A 49 5.19 12.89 27.58
CA TRP A 49 4.36 14.08 27.82
C TRP A 49 3.00 13.97 27.11
N VAL A 50 2.99 13.49 25.86
CA VAL A 50 1.76 13.29 25.07
C VAL A 50 0.85 12.30 25.79
N LEU A 51 1.39 11.14 26.19
CA LEU A 51 0.63 10.08 26.88
C LEU A 51 0.04 10.55 28.22
N HIS A 52 0.71 11.48 28.91
CA HIS A 52 0.26 12.01 30.18
C HIS A 52 -0.81 13.12 30.05
N ASN A 53 -0.74 13.94 28.98
CA ASN A 53 -1.54 15.15 28.90
C ASN A 53 -2.81 15.00 28.04
N VAL A 54 -2.87 14.06 27.10
CA VAL A 54 -4.03 13.84 26.23
C VAL A 54 -4.42 12.37 26.15
N ARG A 55 -5.65 12.09 25.75
CA ARG A 55 -6.10 10.71 25.56
C ARG A 55 -5.50 10.12 24.28
N VAL A 56 -4.84 8.97 24.43
CA VAL A 56 -4.34 8.15 23.31
C VAL A 56 -5.13 6.86 23.28
N GLU A 57 -5.81 6.58 22.16
CA GLU A 57 -6.71 5.44 22.01
C GLU A 57 -6.49 4.74 20.68
N ASN A 58 -6.68 3.41 20.65
CA ASN A 58 -6.70 2.66 19.42
C ASN A 58 -8.07 2.75 18.73
N HIS A 59 -8.04 2.70 17.40
CA HIS A 59 -9.17 2.35 16.57
C HIS A 59 -9.36 0.83 16.59
N TYR A 60 -10.63 0.37 16.46
CA TYR A 60 -11.00 -1.05 16.38
C TYR A 60 -11.98 -1.28 15.24
N ALA A 61 -11.49 -1.68 14.09
CA ALA A 61 -12.27 -1.78 12.85
C ALA A 61 -13.51 -2.69 12.93
N THR A 62 -13.57 -3.61 13.89
CA THR A 62 -14.65 -4.60 14.03
C THR A 62 -15.71 -4.25 15.05
N ARG A 63 -15.60 -3.10 15.73
CA ARG A 63 -16.59 -2.64 16.72
C ARG A 63 -17.64 -1.77 16.04
N ASP A 64 -18.85 -2.31 15.89
CA ASP A 64 -19.97 -1.59 15.23
C ASP A 64 -20.32 -0.27 15.93
N GLU A 65 -20.31 -0.28 17.25
CA GLU A 65 -20.66 0.85 18.13
C GLU A 65 -19.69 2.03 17.99
N ASP A 66 -18.45 1.78 17.60
CA ASP A 66 -17.42 2.82 17.44
C ASP A 66 -17.53 3.57 16.10
N HIS A 67 -18.43 3.15 15.20
CA HIS A 67 -18.47 3.68 13.83
C HIS A 67 -19.79 4.35 13.47
N VAL A 68 -19.69 5.37 12.59
CA VAL A 68 -20.82 6.06 11.98
C VAL A 68 -20.90 5.71 10.50
N LEU A 69 -22.10 5.39 10.02
CA LEU A 69 -22.39 5.21 8.59
C LEU A 69 -22.54 6.58 7.92
N LEU A 70 -21.67 6.89 6.97
CA LEU A 70 -21.74 8.11 6.15
C LEU A 70 -22.52 7.88 4.84
N GLY A 71 -22.80 6.64 4.46
CA GLY A 71 -23.49 6.27 3.23
C GLY A 71 -22.64 5.36 2.35
N HIS A 72 -22.79 5.50 1.03
CA HIS A 72 -22.06 4.73 0.04
C HIS A 72 -21.36 5.67 -0.94
N THR A 73 -20.17 5.30 -1.41
CA THR A 73 -19.52 6.03 -2.50
C THR A 73 -20.36 5.96 -3.76
N SER A 74 -20.44 7.08 -4.48
CA SER A 74 -21.23 7.20 -5.72
C SER A 74 -20.56 6.45 -6.88
N THR A 75 -19.23 6.37 -6.86
CA THR A 75 -18.43 5.80 -7.96
C THR A 75 -18.49 4.29 -7.99
N ARG A 76 -18.33 3.61 -6.83
CA ARG A 76 -18.18 2.14 -6.76
C ARG A 76 -19.06 1.47 -5.72
N GLY A 77 -19.88 2.25 -5.01
CA GLY A 77 -20.83 1.73 -4.03
C GLY A 77 -20.17 1.15 -2.77
N THR A 78 -18.98 1.62 -2.41
CA THR A 78 -18.35 1.22 -1.14
C THR A 78 -19.16 1.78 0.02
N VAL A 79 -19.56 0.91 0.96
CA VAL A 79 -20.15 1.34 2.21
C VAL A 79 -19.11 2.09 3.04
N VAL A 80 -19.44 3.29 3.51
CA VAL A 80 -18.50 4.17 4.24
C VAL A 80 -18.93 4.27 5.70
N ARG A 81 -18.19 3.57 6.56
CA ARG A 81 -18.33 3.62 8.01
C ARG A 81 -16.97 4.00 8.59
N LEU A 82 -16.91 5.11 9.32
CA LEU A 82 -15.69 5.64 9.91
C LEU A 82 -15.84 5.76 11.43
N ASP A 83 -14.71 5.78 12.13
CA ASP A 83 -14.64 5.95 13.57
C ASP A 83 -15.37 7.23 14.00
N ARG A 84 -16.34 7.07 14.90
CA ARG A 84 -17.22 8.13 15.38
C ARG A 84 -16.43 9.29 15.97
N ARG A 85 -15.36 8.98 16.75
CA ARG A 85 -14.52 9.98 17.41
C ARG A 85 -13.86 10.93 16.41
N PHE A 86 -13.52 10.41 15.21
CA PHE A 86 -12.93 11.21 14.14
C PHE A 86 -13.99 11.96 13.33
N VAL A 87 -15.13 11.31 13.06
CA VAL A 87 -16.24 11.92 12.29
C VAL A 87 -16.85 13.10 13.03
N GLU A 88 -17.05 12.98 14.36
CA GLU A 88 -17.71 13.99 15.20
C GLU A 88 -16.76 15.09 15.69
N ALA A 89 -15.45 14.98 15.41
CA ALA A 89 -14.49 16.01 15.80
C ALA A 89 -14.68 17.30 14.98
N ASP A 90 -14.62 18.45 15.64
CA ASP A 90 -14.67 19.77 15.00
C ASP A 90 -13.40 20.05 14.18
N LEU A 91 -12.25 19.62 14.68
CA LEU A 91 -10.95 19.71 14.01
C LEU A 91 -10.37 18.31 13.85
N ARG A 92 -10.10 17.92 12.59
CA ARG A 92 -9.56 16.61 12.21
C ARG A 92 -8.19 16.79 11.61
N ILE A 93 -7.18 16.18 12.22
CA ILE A 93 -5.79 16.22 11.75
C ILE A 93 -5.29 14.78 11.62
N ALA A 94 -5.05 14.33 10.40
CA ALA A 94 -4.44 13.04 10.12
C ALA A 94 -2.91 13.18 10.14
N THR A 95 -2.21 12.19 10.70
CA THR A 95 -0.74 12.14 10.63
C THR A 95 -0.29 10.86 9.97
N GLY A 96 0.58 10.92 8.95
CA GLY A 96 0.96 9.74 8.20
C GLY A 96 2.29 9.83 7.47
N LEU A 97 2.98 8.69 7.37
CA LEU A 97 4.12 8.52 6.48
C LEU A 97 3.66 8.48 5.03
N VAL A 98 4.41 9.17 4.16
CA VAL A 98 4.22 9.11 2.72
C VAL A 98 5.36 8.31 2.11
N GLU A 99 4.99 7.20 1.49
CA GLU A 99 5.90 6.26 0.83
C GLU A 99 5.18 5.54 -0.30
N PRO A 100 5.87 4.93 -1.27
CA PRO A 100 5.27 4.08 -2.28
C PRO A 100 4.44 2.96 -1.67
N HIS A 101 3.26 2.71 -2.22
CA HIS A 101 2.34 1.67 -1.73
C HIS A 101 1.86 0.78 -2.86
N PHE A 102 2.11 -0.51 -2.75
CA PHE A 102 1.95 -1.53 -3.79
C PHE A 102 0.52 -1.75 -4.33
N MET A 103 -0.50 -1.16 -3.70
CA MET A 103 -1.90 -1.18 -4.16
C MET A 103 -2.47 0.22 -4.40
N ALA A 104 -2.29 1.14 -3.45
CA ALA A 104 -2.92 2.45 -3.43
C ALA A 104 -2.04 3.58 -4.00
N GLY A 105 -0.93 3.24 -4.65
CA GLY A 105 0.05 4.17 -5.18
C GLY A 105 1.01 4.69 -4.13
N TYR A 106 0.51 5.47 -3.18
CA TYR A 106 1.27 6.01 -2.05
C TYR A 106 0.44 5.98 -0.77
N SER A 107 1.12 6.00 0.38
CA SER A 107 0.55 6.09 1.72
C SER A 107 0.34 7.54 2.18
N GLY A 108 0.05 7.73 3.46
CA GLY A 108 -0.23 9.04 4.07
C GLY A 108 -1.59 9.63 3.72
N GLY A 109 -1.86 10.83 4.22
CA GLY A 109 -3.08 11.60 3.95
C GLY A 109 -4.37 10.78 4.06
N ARG A 110 -5.13 10.71 2.96
CA ARG A 110 -6.39 9.97 2.85
C ARG A 110 -6.33 8.52 3.35
N LYS A 111 -5.17 7.88 3.24
CA LYS A 111 -5.00 6.47 3.64
C LYS A 111 -5.03 6.28 5.16
N VAL A 112 -4.71 7.32 5.92
CA VAL A 112 -4.87 7.33 7.39
C VAL A 112 -6.35 7.26 7.76
N ILE A 113 -7.24 7.87 6.98
CA ILE A 113 -8.69 7.83 7.18
C ILE A 113 -9.25 6.48 6.72
N ALA A 114 -8.98 6.09 5.48
CA ALA A 114 -9.41 4.80 4.93
C ALA A 114 -8.21 4.08 4.27
N PRO A 115 -7.77 2.97 4.84
CA PRO A 115 -8.39 2.06 5.81
C PRO A 115 -8.19 2.40 7.30
N GLY A 116 -7.33 3.36 7.66
CA GLY A 116 -6.81 3.52 9.01
C GLY A 116 -7.87 3.66 10.11
N LEU A 117 -8.94 4.41 9.88
CA LEU A 117 -10.06 4.67 10.81
C LEU A 117 -11.39 4.11 10.28
N ALA A 118 -11.35 3.23 9.29
CA ALA A 118 -12.55 2.68 8.68
C ALA A 118 -12.98 1.37 9.34
N HIS A 119 -14.29 1.12 9.33
CA HIS A 119 -14.88 -0.15 9.75
C HIS A 119 -14.45 -1.30 8.81
N ALA A 120 -14.39 -2.51 9.33
CA ALA A 120 -14.02 -3.72 8.58
C ALA A 120 -14.84 -3.90 7.29
N GLU A 121 -16.13 -3.55 7.31
CA GLU A 121 -17.01 -3.58 6.15
C GLU A 121 -16.53 -2.64 5.04
N THR A 122 -16.17 -1.42 5.37
CA THR A 122 -15.60 -0.44 4.44
C THR A 122 -14.29 -0.96 3.87
N ILE A 123 -13.37 -1.42 4.73
CA ILE A 123 -12.06 -1.90 4.33
C ILE A 123 -12.19 -3.08 3.37
N THR A 124 -12.97 -4.11 3.73
CA THR A 124 -13.12 -5.32 2.91
C THR A 124 -13.84 -5.07 1.59
N THR A 125 -14.67 -4.03 1.49
CA THR A 125 -15.34 -3.64 0.26
C THR A 125 -14.34 -3.08 -0.75
N PHE A 126 -13.57 -2.04 -0.40
CA PHE A 126 -12.62 -1.46 -1.35
C PHE A 126 -11.27 -2.21 -1.45
N HIS A 127 -11.06 -3.26 -0.63
CA HIS A 127 -10.00 -4.25 -0.82
C HIS A 127 -10.51 -5.51 -1.55
N SER A 128 -11.74 -5.50 -2.08
CA SER A 128 -12.25 -6.64 -2.85
C SER A 128 -11.48 -6.85 -4.16
N ALA A 129 -11.57 -8.08 -4.66
CA ALA A 129 -10.79 -8.50 -5.82
C ALA A 129 -10.99 -7.62 -7.06
N ARG A 130 -12.17 -7.04 -7.24
CA ARG A 130 -12.47 -6.12 -8.36
C ARG A 130 -11.60 -4.86 -8.35
N PHE A 131 -11.27 -4.32 -7.16
CA PHE A 131 -10.36 -3.20 -7.03
C PHE A 131 -8.91 -3.60 -7.28
N MET A 132 -8.48 -4.72 -6.67
CA MET A 132 -7.10 -5.21 -6.77
C MET A 132 -6.74 -5.74 -8.16
N ALA A 133 -7.72 -6.21 -8.94
CA ALA A 133 -7.51 -6.72 -10.30
C ALA A 133 -7.31 -5.58 -11.33
N ASP A 134 -7.68 -4.36 -10.98
CA ASP A 134 -7.44 -3.22 -11.86
C ASP A 134 -5.92 -3.04 -12.09
N PRO A 135 -5.46 -2.95 -13.36
CA PRO A 135 -4.04 -2.77 -13.66
C PRO A 135 -3.47 -1.47 -13.11
N LYS A 136 -4.31 -0.47 -12.82
CA LYS A 136 -3.91 0.81 -12.22
C LYS A 136 -3.78 0.74 -10.70
N ALA A 137 -4.31 -0.31 -10.05
CA ALA A 137 -4.07 -0.60 -8.64
C ALA A 137 -2.64 -1.12 -8.45
N GLY A 138 -1.68 -0.23 -8.39
CA GLY A 138 -0.26 -0.55 -8.38
C GLY A 138 0.58 0.47 -7.64
N ASN A 139 1.86 0.14 -7.54
CA ASN A 139 2.86 0.96 -6.87
C ASN A 139 3.05 2.29 -7.62
N CYS A 140 3.28 3.37 -6.89
CA CYS A 140 3.59 4.70 -7.42
C CYS A 140 2.54 5.28 -8.39
N ASN A 141 1.32 4.74 -8.43
CA ASN A 141 0.28 5.20 -9.35
C ASN A 141 -0.94 5.76 -8.64
N PHE A 142 -1.22 7.04 -8.84
CA PHE A 142 -2.47 7.69 -8.42
C PHE A 142 -3.48 7.79 -9.55
N GLU A 143 -3.02 7.94 -10.80
CA GLU A 143 -3.89 8.21 -11.93
C GLU A 143 -4.79 7.03 -12.26
N GLY A 144 -6.09 7.20 -12.04
CA GLY A 144 -7.09 6.17 -12.24
C GLY A 144 -6.94 4.94 -11.33
N ASN A 145 -6.16 5.05 -10.24
CA ASN A 145 -6.06 4.00 -9.25
C ASN A 145 -7.36 3.90 -8.45
N PRO A 146 -8.10 2.79 -8.54
CA PRO A 146 -9.43 2.70 -7.95
C PRO A 146 -9.43 2.82 -6.42
N LEU A 147 -8.35 2.38 -5.74
CA LEU A 147 -8.25 2.54 -4.29
C LEU A 147 -8.01 4.01 -3.91
N HIS A 148 -7.15 4.70 -4.65
CA HIS A 148 -6.90 6.12 -4.43
C HIS A 148 -8.17 6.95 -4.63
N GLU A 149 -8.88 6.74 -5.74
CA GLU A 149 -10.11 7.46 -6.07
C GLU A 149 -11.20 7.23 -5.01
N GLU A 150 -11.34 5.98 -4.56
CA GLU A 150 -12.30 5.62 -3.52
C GLU A 150 -11.97 6.29 -2.17
N GLN A 151 -10.70 6.30 -1.79
CA GLN A 151 -10.24 6.99 -0.58
C GLN A 151 -10.47 8.50 -0.64
N LEU A 152 -10.30 9.12 -1.82
CA LEU A 152 -10.61 10.54 -2.02
C LEU A 152 -12.12 10.80 -1.88
N GLU A 153 -12.97 9.91 -2.38
CA GLU A 153 -14.41 10.05 -2.23
C GLU A 153 -14.83 9.92 -0.75
N ILE A 154 -14.25 8.97 -0.01
CA ILE A 154 -14.46 8.82 1.43
C ILE A 154 -14.07 10.11 2.18
N VAL A 155 -12.94 10.71 1.85
CA VAL A 155 -12.51 11.99 2.46
C VAL A 155 -13.50 13.11 2.17
N ARG A 156 -14.05 13.18 0.95
CA ARG A 156 -15.10 14.17 0.60
C ARG A 156 -16.39 13.92 1.37
N MET A 157 -16.82 12.67 1.53
CA MET A 157 -18.01 12.31 2.33
C MET A 157 -17.84 12.66 3.81
N LEU A 158 -16.62 12.59 4.34
CA LEU A 158 -16.28 13.04 5.70
C LEU A 158 -16.34 14.57 5.87
N GLY A 159 -16.30 15.34 4.78
CA GLY A 159 -16.20 16.80 4.81
C GLY A 159 -14.76 17.33 4.89
N GLY A 160 -13.76 16.50 4.62
CA GLY A 160 -12.34 16.86 4.63
C GLY A 160 -11.66 16.74 5.99
N ALA A 161 -10.35 16.97 5.99
CA ALA A 161 -9.49 17.01 7.15
C ALA A 161 -8.19 17.77 6.83
N LEU A 162 -7.40 18.11 7.84
CA LEU A 162 -6.02 18.52 7.69
C LEU A 162 -5.10 17.30 7.81
N ALA A 163 -3.87 17.40 7.31
CA ALA A 163 -2.88 16.35 7.47
C ALA A 163 -1.47 16.88 7.73
N ILE A 164 -0.74 16.18 8.58
CA ILE A 164 0.72 16.21 8.67
C ILE A 164 1.23 14.99 7.89
N ASN A 165 1.98 15.23 6.84
CA ASN A 165 2.64 14.20 6.07
C ASN A 165 4.14 14.25 6.33
N ALA A 166 4.73 13.12 6.69
CA ALA A 166 6.16 12.99 6.88
C ALA A 166 6.75 11.99 5.88
N VAL A 167 7.97 12.25 5.44
CA VAL A 167 8.78 11.32 4.66
C VAL A 167 10.07 11.09 5.42
N VAL A 168 10.48 9.83 5.52
CA VAL A 168 11.74 9.44 6.16
C VAL A 168 12.65 8.77 5.13
N ASP A 169 13.94 8.90 5.33
CA ASP A 169 14.97 8.21 4.54
C ASP A 169 15.23 6.77 5.03
N GLU A 170 16.25 6.13 4.48
CA GLU A 170 16.66 4.75 4.81
C GLU A 170 17.15 4.62 6.26
N GLU A 171 17.73 5.68 6.82
CA GLU A 171 18.19 5.78 8.21
C GLU A 171 17.04 6.16 9.18
N ARG A 172 15.79 6.27 8.66
CA ARG A 172 14.61 6.73 9.40
C ARG A 172 14.67 8.17 9.90
N SER A 173 15.56 8.97 9.33
CA SER A 173 15.63 10.41 9.56
C SER A 173 14.55 11.15 8.77
N LEU A 174 14.02 12.23 9.35
CA LEU A 174 12.98 13.04 8.70
C LEU A 174 13.55 13.81 7.51
N SER A 175 13.11 13.48 6.30
CA SER A 175 13.53 14.11 5.05
C SER A 175 12.58 15.19 4.55
N PHE A 176 11.30 15.07 4.92
CA PHE A 176 10.26 16.03 4.53
C PHE A 176 9.10 15.99 5.53
N ILE A 177 8.54 17.15 5.82
CA ILE A 177 7.30 17.30 6.58
C ILE A 177 6.52 18.48 6.03
N ASN A 178 5.21 18.33 5.91
CA ASN A 178 4.30 19.43 5.64
C ASN A 178 3.00 19.31 6.45
N PHE A 179 2.25 20.40 6.46
CA PHE A 179 0.93 20.48 7.07
C PHE A 179 -0.01 21.25 6.15
N GLY A 180 -1.26 20.77 5.99
CA GLY A 180 -2.24 21.46 5.16
C GLY A 180 -3.52 20.65 4.95
N GLU A 181 -4.35 21.08 3.98
CA GLU A 181 -5.50 20.30 3.55
C GLU A 181 -5.03 18.91 3.12
N ILE A 182 -5.79 17.87 3.52
CA ILE A 182 -5.33 16.47 3.47
C ILE A 182 -4.96 15.98 2.06
N VAL A 183 -5.67 16.44 1.03
CA VAL A 183 -5.41 16.01 -0.35
C VAL A 183 -4.23 16.78 -0.93
N ALA A 184 -4.23 18.10 -0.78
CA ALA A 184 -3.19 18.98 -1.33
C ALA A 184 -1.83 18.71 -0.68
N SER A 185 -1.77 18.65 0.67
CA SER A 185 -0.52 18.40 1.39
C SER A 185 0.03 16.98 1.12
N ASN A 186 -0.84 15.97 0.97
CA ASN A 186 -0.41 14.63 0.59
C ASN A 186 0.15 14.60 -0.84
N ALA A 187 -0.45 15.31 -1.80
CA ALA A 187 0.04 15.39 -3.16
C ALA A 187 1.43 16.05 -3.25
N GLU A 188 1.67 17.08 -2.45
CA GLU A 188 2.99 17.71 -2.33
C GLU A 188 4.04 16.74 -1.77
N ALA A 189 3.72 16.03 -0.67
CA ALA A 189 4.62 15.04 -0.09
C ALA A 189 4.91 13.88 -1.06
N VAL A 190 3.92 13.44 -1.84
CA VAL A 190 4.11 12.44 -2.92
C VAL A 190 5.03 12.97 -4.00
N THR A 191 4.92 14.24 -4.39
CA THR A 191 5.82 14.86 -5.36
C THR A 191 7.27 14.83 -4.86
N PHE A 192 7.49 15.10 -3.57
CA PHE A 192 8.80 14.97 -2.95
C PHE A 192 9.31 13.52 -3.02
N VAL A 193 8.49 12.53 -2.62
CA VAL A 193 8.87 11.10 -2.63
C VAL A 193 9.23 10.61 -4.03
N ARG A 194 8.48 11.01 -5.05
CA ARG A 194 8.73 10.62 -6.45
C ARG A 194 10.15 10.90 -6.91
N ASN A 195 10.71 12.01 -6.51
CA ASN A 195 12.01 12.46 -6.98
C ASN A 195 13.17 11.52 -6.62
N TYR A 196 13.01 10.68 -5.59
CA TYR A 196 14.05 9.73 -5.19
C TYR A 196 13.58 8.27 -5.08
N ALA A 197 12.30 8.03 -4.88
CA ALA A 197 11.77 6.66 -4.76
C ALA A 197 11.44 6.02 -6.13
N GLU A 198 11.11 6.83 -7.16
CA GLU A 198 10.84 6.33 -8.50
C GLU A 198 12.12 6.37 -9.35
N VAL A 199 12.85 5.27 -9.37
CA VAL A 199 14.11 5.15 -10.12
C VAL A 199 13.89 4.34 -11.39
N SER A 200 14.22 4.94 -12.56
CA SER A 200 14.14 4.24 -13.84
C SER A 200 15.27 3.23 -14.00
N ALA A 201 14.92 1.95 -14.16
CA ALA A 201 15.89 0.91 -14.47
C ALA A 201 16.23 0.80 -15.97
N GLY A 202 15.59 1.58 -16.84
CA GLY A 202 15.81 1.64 -18.28
C GLY A 202 15.43 0.37 -19.06
N ARG A 203 15.24 -0.77 -18.40
CA ARG A 203 14.86 -2.05 -19.03
C ARG A 203 14.26 -3.03 -18.03
N ARG A 204 13.67 -4.12 -18.55
CA ARG A 204 13.25 -5.28 -17.76
C ARG A 204 14.34 -6.36 -17.75
N PHE A 205 14.42 -7.10 -16.65
CA PHE A 205 15.45 -8.11 -16.40
C PHE A 205 14.87 -9.53 -16.38
N LYS A 206 15.62 -10.51 -16.92
CA LYS A 206 15.20 -11.92 -16.90
C LYS A 206 15.33 -12.57 -15.52
N THR A 207 16.16 -12.03 -14.66
CA THR A 207 16.31 -12.44 -13.26
C THR A 207 16.35 -11.17 -12.42
N VAL A 208 15.49 -11.11 -11.43
CA VAL A 208 15.44 -10.05 -10.42
C VAL A 208 15.58 -10.69 -9.05
N VAL A 209 16.42 -10.12 -8.21
CA VAL A 209 16.55 -10.49 -6.80
C VAL A 209 16.00 -9.35 -5.97
N THR A 210 15.19 -9.67 -4.98
CA THR A 210 14.59 -8.72 -4.05
C THR A 210 14.54 -9.28 -2.64
N SER A 211 14.20 -8.45 -1.68
CA SER A 211 13.94 -8.86 -0.30
C SER A 211 12.62 -8.23 0.19
N ALA A 212 12.19 -8.62 1.38
CA ALA A 212 11.11 -7.98 2.11
C ALA A 212 11.62 -6.92 3.12
N ALA A 213 12.79 -6.32 2.84
CA ALA A 213 13.47 -5.27 3.61
C ALA A 213 14.04 -5.69 4.98
N GLY A 214 14.06 -6.98 5.31
CA GLY A 214 14.62 -7.48 6.56
C GLY A 214 13.75 -7.18 7.80
N TYR A 215 14.29 -7.53 8.97
CA TYR A 215 13.60 -7.34 10.26
C TYR A 215 13.35 -5.85 10.56
N PRO A 216 12.17 -5.46 11.07
CA PRO A 216 10.99 -6.29 11.41
C PRO A 216 9.97 -6.46 10.26
N LEU A 217 10.30 -6.02 9.05
CA LEU A 217 9.34 -5.96 7.94
C LEU A 217 9.14 -7.33 7.26
N ASP A 218 10.06 -8.29 7.46
CA ASP A 218 10.04 -9.62 6.84
C ASP A 218 9.65 -10.76 7.80
N LYS A 219 9.03 -10.43 8.93
CA LYS A 219 8.63 -11.41 9.95
C LYS A 219 7.68 -12.49 9.46
N THR A 220 6.85 -12.18 8.47
CA THR A 220 5.85 -13.11 7.94
C THR A 220 5.87 -13.19 6.42
N TYR A 221 5.41 -14.32 5.88
CA TYR A 221 5.20 -14.46 4.45
C TYR A 221 4.16 -13.49 3.90
N TYR A 222 3.15 -13.13 4.70
CA TYR A 222 2.20 -12.07 4.37
C TYR A 222 2.93 -10.77 3.95
N GLN A 223 3.92 -10.36 4.73
CA GLN A 223 4.71 -9.16 4.42
C GLN A 223 5.62 -9.38 3.21
N THR A 224 6.16 -10.59 3.04
CA THR A 224 7.03 -10.96 1.92
C THR A 224 6.36 -10.72 0.56
N VAL A 225 5.04 -10.90 0.45
CA VAL A 225 4.29 -10.63 -0.79
C VAL A 225 4.48 -9.18 -1.25
N LYS A 226 4.62 -8.21 -0.36
CA LYS A 226 4.89 -6.81 -0.73
C LYS A 226 6.22 -6.68 -1.47
N GLY A 227 7.27 -7.37 -0.99
CA GLY A 227 8.57 -7.44 -1.65
C GLY A 227 8.52 -8.14 -3.02
N MET A 228 7.55 -9.02 -3.25
CA MET A 228 7.35 -9.65 -4.57
C MET A 228 6.66 -8.71 -5.58
N VAL A 229 5.78 -7.86 -5.10
CA VAL A 229 5.02 -6.93 -5.97
C VAL A 229 5.87 -5.72 -6.37
N GLY A 230 6.73 -5.24 -5.48
CA GLY A 230 7.57 -4.06 -5.73
C GLY A 230 8.32 -4.10 -7.08
N PRO A 231 9.04 -5.17 -7.41
CA PRO A 231 9.87 -5.23 -8.62
C PRO A 231 9.16 -5.72 -9.89
N ILE A 232 7.83 -5.82 -9.93
CA ILE A 232 7.12 -6.38 -11.11
C ILE A 232 7.36 -5.58 -12.39
N ASP A 233 7.55 -4.27 -12.29
CA ASP A 233 7.74 -3.40 -13.46
C ASP A 233 9.10 -3.61 -14.14
N ILE A 234 10.08 -4.10 -13.41
CA ILE A 234 11.41 -4.43 -13.95
C ILE A 234 11.59 -5.92 -14.27
N LEU A 235 10.60 -6.76 -13.94
CA LEU A 235 10.63 -8.18 -14.27
C LEU A 235 10.21 -8.42 -15.72
N ALA A 236 11.07 -9.04 -16.52
CA ALA A 236 10.73 -9.40 -17.90
C ALA A 236 9.67 -10.52 -17.94
N PRO A 237 8.74 -10.52 -18.94
CA PRO A 237 7.81 -11.61 -19.13
C PRO A 237 8.51 -12.97 -19.24
N GLY A 238 8.07 -13.95 -18.44
CA GLY A 238 8.72 -15.27 -18.32
C GLY A 238 10.03 -15.24 -17.56
N GLY A 239 10.36 -14.11 -16.92
CA GLY A 239 11.53 -13.95 -16.07
C GLY A 239 11.43 -14.73 -14.75
N ARG A 240 12.42 -14.57 -13.92
CA ARG A 240 12.54 -15.20 -12.61
C ARG A 240 12.72 -14.13 -11.53
N LEU A 241 11.88 -14.18 -10.52
CA LEU A 241 11.96 -13.34 -9.33
C LEU A 241 12.42 -14.20 -8.16
N ILE A 242 13.54 -13.87 -7.57
CA ILE A 242 14.10 -14.51 -6.38
C ILE A 242 13.87 -13.56 -5.21
N VAL A 243 13.20 -14.03 -4.17
CA VAL A 243 12.86 -13.25 -2.97
C VAL A 243 13.59 -13.84 -1.77
N ALA A 244 14.31 -13.00 -1.04
CA ALA A 244 14.90 -13.35 0.25
C ALA A 244 14.07 -12.74 1.37
N SER A 245 13.59 -13.55 2.30
CA SER A 245 12.78 -13.12 3.45
C SER A 245 12.88 -14.15 4.56
N GLU A 246 13.06 -13.73 5.79
CA GLU A 246 13.26 -14.68 6.88
C GLU A 246 11.96 -15.40 7.25
N CYS A 247 10.84 -14.67 7.38
CA CYS A 247 9.53 -15.19 7.81
C CYS A 247 9.60 -15.86 9.21
N SER A 248 10.31 -15.25 10.15
CA SER A 248 10.54 -15.80 11.50
C SER A 248 9.25 -16.07 12.30
N GLU A 249 8.16 -15.37 11.98
CA GLU A 249 6.82 -15.57 12.56
C GLU A 249 5.88 -16.38 11.63
N GLY A 250 6.43 -17.10 10.65
CA GLY A 250 5.71 -18.00 9.76
C GLY A 250 4.93 -17.29 8.65
N LEU A 251 3.71 -17.78 8.37
CA LEU A 251 2.92 -17.31 7.22
C LEU A 251 2.21 -15.98 7.47
N GLY A 252 1.74 -15.71 8.66
CA GLY A 252 0.94 -14.55 9.02
C GLY A 252 -0.37 -14.95 9.72
N SER A 253 -1.44 -14.14 9.56
CA SER A 253 -2.73 -14.36 10.20
C SER A 253 -3.38 -15.67 9.79
N PRO A 254 -4.26 -16.27 10.64
CA PRO A 254 -5.06 -17.43 10.27
C PRO A 254 -5.88 -17.21 8.98
N GLU A 255 -6.43 -16.04 8.79
CA GLU A 255 -7.22 -15.64 7.61
C GLU A 255 -6.35 -15.64 6.34
N PHE A 256 -5.11 -15.18 6.43
CA PHE A 256 -4.17 -15.26 5.32
C PHE A 256 -3.77 -16.70 5.00
N VAL A 257 -3.53 -17.53 6.03
CA VAL A 257 -3.24 -18.97 5.87
C VAL A 257 -4.41 -19.69 5.17
N GLU A 258 -5.64 -19.37 5.54
CA GLU A 258 -6.83 -19.90 4.86
C GLU A 258 -6.90 -19.48 3.39
N ALA A 259 -6.61 -18.20 3.10
CA ALA A 259 -6.58 -17.70 1.73
C ALA A 259 -5.47 -18.38 0.90
N GLN A 260 -4.28 -18.60 1.46
CA GLN A 260 -3.20 -19.38 0.83
C GLN A 260 -3.60 -20.84 0.60
N SER A 261 -4.24 -21.48 1.56
CA SER A 261 -4.74 -22.86 1.40
C SER A 261 -5.73 -22.97 0.25
N ARG A 262 -6.65 -22.02 0.10
CA ARG A 262 -7.58 -21.95 -1.04
C ARG A 262 -6.85 -21.73 -2.37
N LEU A 263 -5.79 -20.90 -2.38
CA LEU A 263 -4.95 -20.73 -3.57
C LEU A 263 -4.29 -22.04 -4.00
N ILE A 264 -3.71 -22.78 -3.05
CA ILE A 264 -3.07 -24.08 -3.33
C ILE A 264 -4.08 -25.12 -3.79
N GLN A 265 -5.22 -25.22 -3.12
CA GLN A 265 -6.27 -26.19 -3.43
C GLN A 265 -6.86 -26.01 -4.83
N HIS A 266 -7.10 -24.76 -5.24
CA HIS A 266 -7.85 -24.46 -6.48
C HIS A 266 -6.96 -24.01 -7.63
N GLY A 267 -5.73 -23.65 -7.33
CA GLY A 267 -4.81 -23.00 -8.29
C GLY A 267 -5.15 -21.54 -8.56
N PRO A 268 -4.19 -20.77 -9.14
CA PRO A 268 -4.28 -19.33 -9.27
C PRO A 268 -5.50 -18.82 -10.05
N SER A 269 -5.85 -19.49 -11.14
CA SER A 269 -6.95 -19.05 -12.03
C SER A 269 -8.32 -19.21 -11.37
N GLU A 270 -8.56 -20.35 -10.76
CA GLU A 270 -9.85 -20.64 -10.10
C GLU A 270 -9.98 -19.84 -8.79
N PHE A 271 -8.90 -19.69 -8.03
CA PHE A 271 -8.88 -18.82 -6.87
C PHE A 271 -9.29 -17.38 -7.25
N LEU A 272 -8.65 -16.78 -8.27
CA LEU A 272 -8.98 -15.44 -8.74
C LEU A 272 -10.43 -15.34 -9.22
N ARG A 273 -10.90 -16.33 -9.98
CA ARG A 273 -12.30 -16.38 -10.45
C ARG A 273 -13.30 -16.33 -9.29
N ARG A 274 -13.05 -17.10 -8.24
CA ARG A 274 -13.92 -17.18 -7.05
C ARG A 274 -13.96 -15.86 -6.28
N ILE A 275 -12.81 -15.22 -6.05
CA ILE A 275 -12.76 -13.97 -5.30
C ILE A 275 -13.34 -12.79 -6.08
N LEU A 276 -13.26 -12.81 -7.42
CA LEU A 276 -13.87 -11.78 -8.28
C LEU A 276 -15.42 -11.78 -8.23
N LEU A 277 -16.04 -12.88 -7.83
CA LEU A 277 -17.50 -12.97 -7.63
C LEU A 277 -17.97 -12.35 -6.31
N LYS A 278 -17.04 -12.06 -5.39
CA LYS A 278 -17.39 -11.48 -4.09
C LYS A 278 -17.54 -9.96 -4.19
N SER A 279 -18.50 -9.42 -3.47
CA SER A 279 -18.65 -7.99 -3.26
C SER A 279 -17.63 -7.43 -2.26
N ARG A 280 -17.17 -8.28 -1.32
CA ARG A 280 -16.19 -7.97 -0.28
C ARG A 280 -15.11 -9.03 -0.22
N ALA A 281 -13.88 -8.63 0.11
CA ALA A 281 -12.82 -9.57 0.40
C ALA A 281 -13.03 -10.25 1.78
N ALA A 282 -12.54 -11.46 1.94
CA ALA A 282 -12.23 -11.95 3.28
C ALA A 282 -10.99 -11.22 3.80
N ILE A 283 -10.83 -11.14 5.13
CA ILE A 283 -9.66 -10.48 5.74
C ILE A 283 -8.39 -11.12 5.18
N ASP A 284 -7.42 -10.27 4.83
CA ASP A 284 -6.11 -10.64 4.27
C ASP A 284 -6.10 -11.40 2.92
N GLU A 285 -7.29 -11.72 2.34
CA GLU A 285 -7.41 -12.38 1.03
C GLU A 285 -6.77 -11.55 -0.11
N TRP A 286 -6.81 -10.23 -0.01
CA TRP A 286 -6.17 -9.33 -0.97
C TRP A 286 -4.66 -9.52 -1.07
N GLN A 287 -3.99 -9.93 0.01
CA GLN A 287 -2.56 -10.16 -0.03
C GLN A 287 -2.23 -11.41 -0.86
N THR A 288 -3.01 -12.48 -0.72
CA THR A 288 -2.92 -13.65 -1.60
C THR A 288 -3.20 -13.29 -3.06
N GLN A 289 -4.18 -12.42 -3.31
CA GLN A 289 -4.43 -11.92 -4.67
C GLN A 289 -3.26 -11.12 -5.23
N MET A 290 -2.59 -10.29 -4.42
CA MET A 290 -1.43 -9.53 -4.86
C MET A 290 -0.26 -10.43 -5.28
N GLN A 291 -0.07 -11.59 -4.63
CA GLN A 291 0.89 -12.61 -5.04
C GLN A 291 0.67 -13.11 -6.48
N LEU A 292 -0.57 -13.13 -6.96
CA LEU A 292 -0.87 -13.57 -8.33
C LEU A 292 -0.27 -12.65 -9.39
N LYS A 293 -0.09 -11.35 -9.10
CA LYS A 293 0.47 -10.39 -10.07
C LYS A 293 1.88 -10.79 -10.53
N PRO A 294 2.88 -10.97 -9.66
CA PRO A 294 4.21 -11.44 -10.08
C PRO A 294 4.18 -12.89 -10.62
N MET A 295 3.31 -13.78 -10.11
CA MET A 295 3.15 -15.14 -10.65
C MET A 295 2.68 -15.14 -12.11
N ALA A 296 1.87 -14.16 -12.52
CA ALA A 296 1.42 -14.02 -13.90
C ALA A 296 2.55 -13.56 -14.86
N ILE A 297 3.58 -12.89 -14.34
CA ILE A 297 4.69 -12.36 -15.13
C ILE A 297 5.79 -13.41 -15.32
N GLY A 298 6.15 -14.12 -14.23
CA GLY A 298 7.30 -15.02 -14.25
C GLY A 298 7.24 -16.14 -13.22
N THR A 299 8.37 -16.80 -13.03
CA THR A 299 8.55 -17.81 -11.96
C THR A 299 9.08 -17.15 -10.71
N LEU A 300 8.51 -17.50 -9.56
CA LEU A 300 8.92 -17.01 -8.25
C LEU A 300 9.72 -18.07 -7.52
N GLN A 301 10.75 -17.64 -6.80
CA GLN A 301 11.57 -18.47 -5.93
C GLN A 301 11.73 -17.76 -4.59
N LEU A 302 11.61 -18.49 -3.49
CA LEU A 302 11.70 -17.97 -2.13
C LEU A 302 12.86 -18.61 -1.39
N TYR A 303 13.76 -17.79 -0.86
CA TYR A 303 14.71 -18.15 0.18
C TYR A 303 14.14 -17.70 1.52
N SER A 304 13.95 -18.63 2.44
CA SER A 304 13.50 -18.36 3.80
C SER A 304 14.04 -19.40 4.76
N THR A 305 14.48 -18.96 5.92
CA THR A 305 14.97 -19.83 7.01
C THR A 305 13.94 -20.02 8.11
N GLY A 306 12.90 -19.16 8.16
CA GLY A 306 11.88 -19.22 9.21
C GLY A 306 10.65 -20.07 8.87
N LEU A 307 10.49 -20.53 7.62
CA LEU A 307 9.38 -21.39 7.23
C LEU A 307 9.75 -22.87 7.27
N ASN A 308 8.92 -23.68 7.91
CA ASN A 308 9.03 -25.13 7.82
C ASN A 308 8.50 -25.67 6.47
N PRO A 309 8.75 -26.94 6.10
CA PRO A 309 8.35 -27.50 4.80
C PRO A 309 6.84 -27.40 4.51
N ALA A 310 5.99 -27.58 5.52
CA ALA A 310 4.54 -27.47 5.35
C ALA A 310 4.11 -26.03 5.06
N GLN A 311 4.70 -25.07 5.74
CA GLN A 311 4.50 -23.63 5.49
C GLN A 311 5.00 -23.23 4.11
N HIS A 312 6.19 -23.71 3.69
CA HIS A 312 6.68 -23.50 2.34
C HIS A 312 5.72 -24.00 1.27
N ALA A 313 5.14 -25.19 1.45
CA ALA A 313 4.16 -25.74 0.51
C ALA A 313 2.95 -24.81 0.33
N LEU A 314 2.49 -24.18 1.41
CA LEU A 314 1.37 -23.22 1.38
C LEU A 314 1.67 -21.89 0.69
N THR A 315 2.95 -21.55 0.50
CA THR A 315 3.30 -20.35 -0.28
C THR A 315 2.97 -20.49 -1.78
N GLY A 316 2.95 -21.72 -2.31
CA GLY A 316 2.78 -21.99 -3.73
C GLY A 316 3.97 -21.55 -4.59
N ILE A 317 5.12 -21.26 -3.96
CA ILE A 317 6.35 -20.76 -4.60
C ILE A 317 7.48 -21.78 -4.38
N ALA A 318 8.36 -21.90 -5.38
CA ALA A 318 9.51 -22.79 -5.29
C ALA A 318 10.48 -22.32 -4.19
N SER A 319 10.76 -23.19 -3.22
CA SER A 319 11.80 -22.96 -2.22
C SER A 319 13.20 -23.12 -2.85
N ILE A 320 14.15 -22.29 -2.40
CA ILE A 320 15.57 -22.40 -2.75
C ILE A 320 16.43 -22.38 -1.50
N GLU A 321 17.54 -23.09 -1.53
CA GLU A 321 18.47 -23.18 -0.40
C GLU A 321 19.54 -22.07 -0.40
N SER A 322 19.75 -21.41 -1.56
CA SER A 322 20.80 -20.42 -1.71
C SER A 322 20.47 -19.43 -2.82
N VAL A 323 20.42 -18.15 -2.47
CA VAL A 323 20.21 -17.06 -3.44
C VAL A 323 21.36 -17.00 -4.47
N PRO A 324 22.67 -17.03 -4.07
CA PRO A 324 23.76 -17.07 -5.05
C PRO A 324 23.67 -18.23 -6.03
N SER A 325 23.39 -19.45 -5.54
CA SER A 325 23.24 -20.64 -6.41
C SER A 325 22.09 -20.46 -7.39
N ALA A 326 20.93 -19.98 -6.92
CA ALA A 326 19.78 -19.74 -7.77
C ALA A 326 20.03 -18.68 -8.84
N VAL A 327 20.80 -17.63 -8.54
CA VAL A 327 21.19 -16.60 -9.53
C VAL A 327 22.07 -17.21 -10.62
N LEU A 328 23.01 -18.09 -10.25
CA LEU A 328 23.96 -18.71 -11.18
C LEU A 328 23.38 -19.86 -11.99
N GLU A 329 22.21 -20.40 -11.60
CA GLU A 329 21.54 -21.45 -12.38
C GLU A 329 21.27 -20.99 -13.81
N LYS A 330 22.15 -21.39 -14.75
CA LYS A 330 21.84 -21.32 -16.17
C LYS A 330 20.61 -22.18 -16.42
N ARG A 331 19.56 -21.63 -17.05
CA ARG A 331 18.45 -22.43 -17.56
C ARG A 331 19.01 -23.64 -18.30
N ARG A 332 19.14 -24.79 -17.66
CA ARG A 332 19.27 -26.07 -18.36
C ARG A 332 17.99 -26.21 -19.16
N GLY A 333 18.13 -26.16 -20.48
CA GLY A 333 17.00 -26.30 -21.42
C GLY A 333 16.20 -27.53 -21.04
N LYS A 334 15.02 -27.37 -20.46
CA LYS A 334 14.09 -28.47 -20.29
C LYS A 334 13.71 -28.95 -21.69
N ARG A 335 14.27 -30.11 -22.09
CA ARG A 335 13.64 -30.94 -23.11
C ARG A 335 12.15 -30.98 -22.80
N ARG A 336 11.32 -30.60 -23.79
CA ARG A 336 9.87 -30.60 -23.74
C ARG A 336 9.36 -31.93 -23.15
N GLN A 337 8.96 -31.92 -21.88
CA GLN A 337 7.91 -32.82 -21.41
C GLN A 337 6.58 -32.12 -21.67
N ARG A 338 5.85 -32.69 -22.63
CA ARG A 338 4.45 -32.34 -22.92
C ARG A 338 3.59 -32.73 -21.72
N SER A 339 3.34 -31.83 -20.80
CA SER A 339 2.18 -31.85 -19.88
C SER A 339 2.18 -30.55 -19.09
N GLY A 340 1.14 -29.72 -19.25
CA GLY A 340 0.97 -28.53 -18.42
C GLY A 340 0.76 -27.21 -19.14
N HIS A 341 0.18 -27.20 -20.34
CA HIS A 341 0.06 -25.99 -21.17
C HIS A 341 -1.23 -25.16 -20.93
N HIS A 342 -2.07 -25.46 -19.90
CA HIS A 342 -3.39 -24.84 -19.75
C HIS A 342 -3.50 -23.74 -18.70
N SER A 343 -2.57 -23.57 -17.75
CA SER A 343 -2.73 -22.61 -16.65
C SER A 343 -2.19 -21.18 -16.96
N ARG A 344 -1.16 -21.05 -17.79
CA ARG A 344 -0.51 -19.74 -18.05
C ARG A 344 -1.35 -18.79 -18.93
N GLY A 345 -2.10 -19.36 -19.87
CA GLY A 345 -2.98 -18.56 -20.75
C GLY A 345 -4.22 -18.04 -20.02
N ALA A 346 -4.78 -18.83 -19.11
CA ALA A 346 -5.97 -18.48 -18.35
C ALA A 346 -5.68 -17.37 -17.32
N LEU A 347 -4.54 -17.40 -16.64
CA LEU A 347 -4.16 -16.36 -15.69
C LEU A 347 -3.95 -15.00 -16.38
N ARG A 348 -3.30 -14.99 -17.55
CA ARG A 348 -3.15 -13.75 -18.34
C ARG A 348 -4.50 -13.18 -18.78
N ARG A 349 -5.46 -14.05 -19.18
CA ARG A 349 -6.80 -13.60 -19.57
C ARG A 349 -7.63 -13.11 -18.40
N ALA A 350 -7.45 -13.69 -17.22
CA ALA A 350 -8.16 -13.28 -16.00
C ALA A 350 -7.66 -11.94 -15.45
N LEU A 351 -6.40 -11.55 -15.73
CA LEU A 351 -5.81 -10.28 -15.30
C LEU A 351 -5.95 -9.15 -16.35
N LEU A 352 -6.46 -9.43 -17.56
CA LEU A 352 -6.76 -8.40 -18.54
C LEU A 352 -8.17 -7.83 -18.30
N PRO A 353 -8.39 -6.53 -18.51
CA PRO A 353 -9.68 -5.90 -18.24
C PRO A 353 -10.76 -6.48 -19.16
N ILE A 354 -11.90 -6.84 -18.57
CA ILE A 354 -13.15 -7.13 -19.30
C ILE A 354 -13.71 -5.79 -19.77
N GLY A 355 -13.48 -5.45 -21.03
CA GLY A 355 -14.04 -4.25 -21.60
C GLY A 355 -13.32 -3.78 -22.85
N THR A 356 -13.52 -4.45 -24.00
CA THR A 356 -13.18 -3.88 -25.31
C THR A 356 -14.44 -3.35 -25.98
N GLY A 357 -14.76 -2.09 -25.71
CA GLY A 357 -15.61 -1.28 -26.57
C GLY A 357 -14.80 -0.81 -27.78
N LYS A 358 -15.25 -1.27 -28.97
CA LYS A 358 -15.01 -0.75 -30.34
C LYS A 358 -13.85 0.21 -30.59
N ARG A 359 -12.89 -0.27 -31.39
CA ARG A 359 -11.93 0.57 -32.12
C ARG A 359 -12.67 1.54 -33.07
N SER A 360 -12.56 2.82 -32.82
CA SER A 360 -12.72 3.84 -33.86
C SER A 360 -11.33 4.28 -34.32
N ARG A 361 -11.10 4.16 -35.64
CA ARG A 361 -9.92 4.69 -36.34
C ARG A 361 -9.98 6.22 -36.25
N ALA A 362 -8.97 6.86 -35.76
CA ALA A 362 -8.71 8.27 -36.04
C ALA A 362 -7.25 8.44 -36.45
N HIS A 363 -7.12 9.11 -37.57
CA HIS A 363 -5.89 9.46 -38.29
C HIS A 363 -4.95 10.37 -37.48
N GLY A 364 -3.68 10.27 -37.85
CA GLY A 364 -2.56 10.96 -37.23
C GLY A 364 -2.59 12.48 -37.33
N LEU A 365 -1.84 13.06 -36.39
CA LEU A 365 -1.18 14.35 -36.55
C LEU A 365 0.09 14.37 -35.68
N ARG A 366 1.22 14.25 -36.37
CA ARG A 366 2.53 14.60 -35.78
C ARG A 366 2.56 16.12 -35.58
N LYS A 367 2.88 16.58 -34.38
CA LYS A 367 3.45 17.93 -34.18
C LYS A 367 4.70 17.80 -33.36
N THR A 368 5.81 18.06 -34.03
CA THR A 368 7.11 18.42 -33.47
C THR A 368 7.00 19.78 -32.77
N CYS A 369 7.45 19.88 -31.54
CA CYS A 369 7.83 21.16 -30.94
C CYS A 369 9.22 21.02 -30.33
N SER A 370 10.19 21.58 -31.04
CA SER A 370 11.47 22.00 -30.48
C SER A 370 11.28 23.36 -29.84
N ALA A 371 11.73 23.54 -28.60
CA ALA A 371 12.02 24.86 -28.07
C ALA A 371 13.14 24.75 -27.04
N THR A 372 14.32 25.16 -27.49
CA THR A 372 15.46 25.56 -26.69
C THR A 372 15.16 26.91 -26.01
N GLY A 373 15.26 26.97 -24.68
CA GLY A 373 15.18 28.19 -23.92
C GLY A 373 16.10 28.10 -22.72
N ARG A 374 17.32 28.66 -22.85
CA ARG A 374 18.23 28.90 -21.72
C ARG A 374 17.66 30.03 -20.87
N LEU A 375 17.53 29.82 -19.57
CA LEU A 375 17.32 30.91 -18.60
C LEU A 375 18.59 31.14 -17.80
N ASN A 376 18.97 32.42 -17.77
CA ASN A 376 20.12 33.00 -17.14
C ASN A 376 19.82 33.32 -15.66
N PRO A 377 20.69 33.06 -14.71
CA PRO A 377 20.44 33.37 -13.29
C PRO A 377 21.09 34.75 -12.95
N ARG A 378 20.26 35.79 -12.77
CA ARG A 378 20.55 36.99 -11.95
C ARG A 378 19.35 37.93 -11.97
N GLY A 379 18.90 38.35 -10.80
CA GLY A 379 17.98 39.47 -10.65
C GLY A 379 17.09 39.36 -9.42
N ILE A 380 17.64 39.68 -8.25
CA ILE A 380 16.87 40.08 -7.07
C ILE A 380 16.73 41.60 -7.17
N PRO A 381 15.54 42.19 -7.03
CA PRO A 381 15.40 43.61 -6.70
C PRO A 381 15.22 43.76 -5.19
N ASP A 382 16.02 44.67 -4.63
CA ASP A 382 15.85 45.26 -3.31
C ASP A 382 14.48 45.96 -3.20
N VAL A 383 13.82 45.80 -2.05
CA VAL A 383 12.67 46.62 -1.67
C VAL A 383 13.17 47.62 -0.62
N ASP A 384 13.24 48.89 -1.04
CA ASP A 384 13.44 50.03 -0.17
C ASP A 384 12.16 50.28 0.69
N GLN A 385 12.46 50.77 1.88
CA GLN A 385 11.53 51.27 2.89
C GLN A 385 10.77 52.51 2.38
N ASP A 386 9.47 52.52 2.64
CA ASP A 386 8.74 53.66 3.21
C ASP A 386 7.41 53.14 3.81
#